data_d7e1a5cfe22df4b9b554e0d453060089
#
_entry.id   d7e1a5cfe22df4b9b554e0d453060089
#
_cell.length_a   1.000
_cell.length_b   1.000
_cell.length_c   1.000
_cell.angle_alpha   90.00
_cell.angle_beta   90.00
_cell.angle_gamma   90.00
#
_symmetry.space_group_name_H-M   'P 1'
#
loop_
_entity.id
_entity.type
_entity.pdbx_description
1 polymer ?
#
loop_
_entity_poly.entity_id
_entity_poly.type
_entity_poly.pdbx_seq_one_letter_code
_entity_poly.pdbx_strand_id
1 'polypeptide(L)'
;MQEEIYREIKASADLKQAVLADMDLQQRLADLAGDCIRVLKAGGKIFFCGNGGSFADAQHLAAELVSRLRFNRDAVCAISLGTNSSNLTAIGNDYGYEQVFARELKALGSPGDLLIAISTSGNSPNVLQAVDAAKNMGIITYGWTGQSGGKMADVCHCIKVPSVQTDKIQEVHIMLGHIVCHLIETNIFSKNEII
;
A
#
# COMPACT_ATOMS: atom_id res chain seq x y z
N MET A 1 7.60 -21.18 -25.85
CA MET A 1 7.14 -19.78 -25.75
C MET A 1 5.64 -19.69 -25.46
N GLN A 2 4.73 -20.16 -26.36
CA GLN A 2 3.28 -20.11 -26.10
C GLN A 2 2.87 -20.87 -24.83
N GLU A 3 3.42 -22.05 -24.60
CA GLU A 3 3.15 -22.85 -23.39
C GLU A 3 3.61 -22.14 -22.11
N GLU A 4 4.75 -21.44 -22.17
CA GLU A 4 5.23 -20.64 -21.04
C GLU A 4 4.33 -19.44 -20.74
N ILE A 5 3.92 -18.71 -21.78
CA ILE A 5 2.93 -17.62 -21.65
C ILE A 5 1.64 -18.14 -20.99
N TYR A 6 1.15 -19.29 -21.43
CA TYR A 6 -0.06 -19.91 -20.84
C TYR A 6 0.16 -20.22 -19.35
N ARG A 7 1.30 -20.81 -18.97
CA ARG A 7 1.62 -21.14 -17.57
C ARG A 7 1.65 -19.89 -16.69
N GLU A 8 2.29 -18.82 -17.17
CA GLU A 8 2.40 -17.57 -16.42
C GLU A 8 1.04 -16.89 -16.21
N ILE A 9 0.20 -16.84 -17.26
CA ILE A 9 -1.16 -16.32 -17.15
C ILE A 9 -2.01 -17.19 -16.22
N LYS A 10 -1.88 -18.52 -16.34
CA LYS A 10 -2.60 -19.45 -15.48
C LYS A 10 -2.20 -19.31 -14.03
N ALA A 11 -0.90 -19.19 -13.71
CA ALA A 11 -0.40 -18.99 -12.35
C ALA A 11 -0.99 -17.71 -11.73
N SER A 12 -1.07 -16.62 -12.49
CA SER A 12 -1.70 -15.37 -12.06
C SER A 12 -3.21 -15.56 -11.80
N ALA A 13 -3.91 -16.26 -12.68
CA ALA A 13 -5.34 -16.54 -12.51
C ALA A 13 -5.60 -17.43 -11.28
N ASP A 14 -4.83 -18.51 -11.13
CA ASP A 14 -4.95 -19.44 -9.98
C ASP A 14 -4.70 -18.70 -8.66
N LEU A 15 -3.70 -17.82 -8.59
CA LEU A 15 -3.43 -17.02 -7.40
C LEU A 15 -4.60 -16.07 -7.08
N LYS A 16 -5.21 -15.43 -8.07
CA LYS A 16 -6.40 -14.59 -7.86
C LYS A 16 -7.61 -15.40 -7.39
N GLN A 17 -7.74 -16.66 -7.84
CA GLN A 17 -8.77 -17.58 -7.32
C GLN A 17 -8.51 -17.94 -5.85
N ALA A 18 -7.23 -18.17 -5.47
CA ALA A 18 -6.88 -18.41 -4.07
C ALA A 18 -7.21 -17.20 -3.19
N VAL A 19 -6.91 -15.97 -3.65
CA VAL A 19 -7.27 -14.73 -2.94
C VAL A 19 -8.79 -14.56 -2.86
N LEU A 20 -9.53 -14.92 -3.90
CA LEU A 20 -11.01 -14.88 -3.90
C LEU A 20 -11.61 -15.84 -2.87
N ALA A 21 -10.96 -16.98 -2.62
CA ALA A 21 -11.41 -17.97 -1.64
C ALA A 21 -10.98 -17.64 -0.19
N ASP A 22 -10.06 -16.70 0.00
CA ASP A 22 -9.52 -16.32 1.32
C ASP A 22 -10.38 -15.25 1.99
N MET A 23 -11.36 -15.70 2.77
CA MET A 23 -12.28 -14.80 3.49
C MET A 23 -11.57 -13.97 4.57
N ASP A 24 -10.51 -14.49 5.18
CA ASP A 24 -9.73 -13.76 6.19
C ASP A 24 -8.96 -12.60 5.55
N LEU A 25 -8.37 -12.81 4.38
CA LEU A 25 -7.72 -11.75 3.62
C LEU A 25 -8.74 -10.67 3.22
N GLN A 26 -9.92 -11.07 2.74
CA GLN A 26 -10.98 -10.14 2.38
C GLN A 26 -11.44 -9.31 3.58
N GLN A 27 -11.60 -9.92 4.76
CA GLN A 27 -11.97 -9.19 5.97
C GLN A 27 -10.88 -8.17 6.36
N ARG A 28 -9.59 -8.55 6.33
CA ARG A 28 -8.48 -7.63 6.59
C ARG A 28 -8.44 -6.48 5.60
N LEU A 29 -8.79 -6.73 4.34
CA LEU A 29 -8.88 -5.69 3.31
C LEU A 29 -10.03 -4.73 3.58
N ALA A 30 -11.18 -5.25 4.04
CA ALA A 30 -12.32 -4.44 4.46
C ALA A 30 -11.99 -3.57 5.68
N ASP A 31 -11.29 -4.13 6.67
CA ASP A 31 -10.82 -3.40 7.86
C ASP A 31 -9.88 -2.26 7.46
N LEU A 32 -8.90 -2.53 6.58
CA LEU A 32 -8.01 -1.50 6.03
C LEU A 32 -8.79 -0.39 5.32
N ALA A 33 -9.73 -0.75 4.45
CA ALA A 33 -10.55 0.25 3.75
C ALA A 33 -11.38 1.09 4.74
N GLY A 34 -11.95 0.46 5.76
CA GLY A 34 -12.67 1.14 6.84
C GLY A 34 -11.79 2.13 7.61
N ASP A 35 -10.56 1.74 7.93
CA ASP A 35 -9.58 2.60 8.60
C ASP A 35 -9.15 3.78 7.70
N CYS A 36 -8.89 3.53 6.41
CA CYS A 36 -8.61 4.58 5.45
C CYS A 36 -9.75 5.62 5.38
N ILE A 37 -10.99 5.15 5.27
CA ILE A 37 -12.17 6.02 5.21
C ILE A 37 -12.29 6.86 6.49
N ARG A 38 -12.09 6.24 7.66
CA ARG A 38 -12.15 6.92 8.96
C ARG A 38 -11.06 8.00 9.08
N VAL A 39 -9.83 7.68 8.71
CA VAL A 39 -8.69 8.61 8.72
C VAL A 39 -8.97 9.82 7.82
N LEU A 40 -9.40 9.58 6.59
CA LEU A 40 -9.67 10.64 5.63
C LEU A 40 -10.85 11.52 6.04
N LYS A 41 -11.92 10.96 6.58
CA LYS A 41 -13.06 11.73 7.12
C LYS A 41 -12.66 12.58 8.34
N ALA A 42 -11.63 12.18 9.07
CA ALA A 42 -11.05 12.95 10.18
C ALA A 42 -10.04 14.03 9.71
N GLY A 43 -9.81 14.19 8.40
CA GLY A 43 -8.84 15.14 7.84
C GLY A 43 -7.40 14.63 7.85
N GLY A 44 -7.18 13.34 8.13
CA GLY A 44 -5.87 12.71 8.07
C GLY A 44 -5.44 12.36 6.64
N LYS A 45 -4.26 11.73 6.52
CA LYS A 45 -3.60 11.40 5.25
C LYS A 45 -3.32 9.90 5.17
N ILE A 46 -3.27 9.38 3.95
CA ILE A 46 -2.79 8.02 3.66
C ILE A 46 -1.41 8.12 3.04
N PHE A 47 -0.44 7.45 3.66
CA PHE A 47 0.91 7.29 3.14
C PHE A 47 1.10 5.91 2.54
N PHE A 48 1.90 5.86 1.47
CA PHE A 48 2.34 4.61 0.84
C PHE A 48 3.86 4.59 0.77
N CYS A 49 4.48 3.42 0.95
CA CYS A 49 5.90 3.22 0.67
C CYS A 49 6.17 1.80 0.17
N GLY A 50 7.23 1.63 -0.59
CA GLY A 50 7.68 0.34 -1.13
C GLY A 50 8.93 0.52 -1.97
N ASN A 51 9.50 -0.57 -2.47
CA ASN A 51 10.70 -0.56 -3.33
C ASN A 51 10.37 -1.14 -4.71
N GLY A 52 11.05 -0.69 -5.76
CA GLY A 52 10.92 -1.24 -7.12
C GLY A 52 9.49 -1.23 -7.63
N GLY A 53 8.93 -2.39 -7.98
CA GLY A 53 7.53 -2.53 -8.40
C GLY A 53 6.55 -2.10 -7.31
N SER A 54 6.83 -2.42 -6.05
CA SER A 54 6.03 -1.94 -4.92
C SER A 54 6.12 -0.42 -4.70
N PHE A 55 7.19 0.25 -5.16
CA PHE A 55 7.26 1.71 -5.21
C PHE A 55 6.38 2.27 -6.32
N ALA A 56 6.35 1.59 -7.47
CA ALA A 56 5.44 1.94 -8.55
C ALA A 56 3.98 1.79 -8.11
N ASP A 57 3.63 0.70 -7.41
CA ASP A 57 2.30 0.51 -6.83
C ASP A 57 1.95 1.62 -5.84
N ALA A 58 2.88 2.01 -4.95
CA ALA A 58 2.68 3.09 -3.99
C ALA A 58 2.34 4.43 -4.67
N GLN A 59 3.06 4.78 -5.73
CA GLN A 59 2.80 5.99 -6.52
C GLN A 59 1.46 5.91 -7.26
N HIS A 60 1.17 4.76 -7.88
CA HIS A 60 -0.07 4.54 -8.60
C HIS A 60 -1.28 4.69 -7.68
N LEU A 61 -1.29 4.03 -6.52
CA LEU A 61 -2.40 4.10 -5.57
C LEU A 61 -2.58 5.49 -4.95
N ALA A 62 -1.49 6.21 -4.68
CA ALA A 62 -1.57 7.61 -4.27
C ALA A 62 -2.22 8.48 -5.36
N ALA A 63 -1.87 8.25 -6.63
CA ALA A 63 -2.45 8.97 -7.76
C ALA A 63 -3.95 8.68 -7.93
N GLU A 64 -4.40 7.42 -7.73
CA GLU A 64 -5.82 7.07 -7.78
C GLU A 64 -6.64 7.82 -6.72
N LEU A 65 -6.07 8.09 -5.56
CA LEU A 65 -6.73 8.84 -4.49
C LEU A 65 -6.66 10.36 -4.72
N VAL A 66 -5.53 10.89 -5.14
CA VAL A 66 -5.35 12.33 -5.40
C VAL A 66 -6.10 12.78 -6.65
N SER A 67 -6.11 11.99 -7.72
CA SER A 67 -6.85 12.28 -8.94
C SER A 67 -8.27 11.72 -8.84
N ARG A 68 -8.52 10.56 -9.42
CA ARG A 68 -9.79 9.81 -9.36
C ARG A 68 -9.58 8.41 -9.89
N LEU A 69 -10.36 7.44 -9.40
CA LEU A 69 -10.35 6.08 -9.93
C LEU A 69 -11.51 5.85 -10.92
N ARG A 70 -12.76 6.01 -10.50
CA ARG A 70 -13.94 5.63 -11.31
C ARG A 70 -14.88 6.76 -11.67
N PHE A 71 -14.97 7.81 -10.85
CA PHE A 71 -15.85 8.93 -11.12
C PHE A 71 -15.22 10.26 -10.66
N ASN A 72 -15.71 11.37 -11.18
CA ASN A 72 -15.22 12.70 -10.81
C ASN A 72 -15.61 13.03 -9.37
N ARG A 73 -14.66 13.54 -8.58
CA ARG A 73 -14.83 13.88 -7.17
C ARG A 73 -13.67 14.74 -6.69
N ASP A 74 -13.78 15.32 -5.51
CA ASP A 74 -12.68 16.05 -4.90
C ASP A 74 -11.47 15.18 -4.58
N ALA A 75 -10.29 15.81 -4.54
CA ALA A 75 -9.03 15.13 -4.21
C ALA A 75 -9.04 14.60 -2.79
N VAL A 76 -8.43 13.42 -2.62
CA VAL A 76 -8.22 12.79 -1.31
C VAL A 76 -6.74 12.85 -0.96
N CYS A 77 -6.40 13.17 0.29
CA CYS A 77 -5.02 13.34 0.70
C CYS A 77 -4.29 11.99 0.79
N ALA A 78 -3.45 11.72 -0.20
CA ALA A 78 -2.62 10.52 -0.29
C ALA A 78 -1.21 10.86 -0.77
N ILE A 79 -0.19 10.25 -0.19
CA ILE A 79 1.21 10.56 -0.45
C ILE A 79 2.01 9.27 -0.60
N SER A 80 2.70 9.11 -1.72
CA SER A 80 3.75 8.10 -1.86
C SER A 80 5.08 8.69 -1.38
N LEU A 81 5.66 8.08 -0.34
CA LEU A 81 6.97 8.47 0.19
C LEU A 81 8.08 8.12 -0.81
N GLY A 82 9.13 8.93 -0.86
CA GLY A 82 10.27 8.74 -1.75
C GLY A 82 10.10 9.31 -3.16
N THR A 83 9.00 9.97 -3.46
CA THR A 83 8.75 10.54 -4.80
C THR A 83 9.53 11.83 -5.08
N ASN A 84 9.94 12.54 -4.04
CA ASN A 84 10.87 13.64 -4.19
C ASN A 84 12.29 13.09 -4.30
N SER A 85 12.85 13.10 -5.52
CA SER A 85 14.17 12.54 -5.81
C SER A 85 15.30 13.23 -5.05
N SER A 86 15.17 14.52 -4.76
CA SER A 86 16.15 15.25 -3.94
C SER A 86 16.13 14.76 -2.49
N ASN A 87 14.95 14.58 -1.89
CA ASN A 87 14.84 13.99 -0.55
C ASN A 87 15.41 12.57 -0.53
N LEU A 88 15.02 11.74 -1.50
CA LEU A 88 15.45 10.35 -1.59
C LEU A 88 16.99 10.23 -1.65
N THR A 89 17.62 11.03 -2.52
CA THR A 89 19.07 10.99 -2.72
C THR A 89 19.83 11.62 -1.56
N ALA A 90 19.37 12.75 -1.01
CA ALA A 90 20.01 13.39 0.14
C ALA A 90 19.91 12.50 1.38
N ILE A 91 18.74 11.97 1.71
CA ILE A 91 18.56 11.09 2.85
C ILE A 91 19.39 9.80 2.66
N GLY A 92 19.36 9.22 1.47
CA GLY A 92 20.16 8.03 1.17
C GLY A 92 21.65 8.25 1.33
N ASN A 93 22.18 9.42 0.92
CA ASN A 93 23.58 9.79 1.07
C ASN A 93 23.98 10.07 2.52
N ASP A 94 23.15 10.81 3.27
CA ASP A 94 23.51 11.35 4.59
C ASP A 94 23.17 10.41 5.74
N TYR A 95 22.13 9.60 5.59
CA TYR A 95 21.56 8.77 6.68
C TYR A 95 21.43 7.28 6.33
N GLY A 96 21.74 6.90 5.09
CA GLY A 96 21.56 5.55 4.57
C GLY A 96 20.19 5.31 3.95
N TYR A 97 20.13 4.36 2.98
CA TYR A 97 18.92 4.05 2.23
C TYR A 97 17.80 3.50 3.10
N GLU A 98 18.11 2.91 4.23
CA GLU A 98 17.12 2.43 5.20
C GLU A 98 16.29 3.55 5.83
N GLN A 99 16.74 4.81 5.81
CA GLN A 99 16.05 5.94 6.41
C GLN A 99 15.17 6.73 5.43
N VAL A 100 15.21 6.43 4.13
CA VAL A 100 14.57 7.25 3.10
C VAL A 100 13.07 7.48 3.34
N PHE A 101 12.32 6.44 3.67
CA PHE A 101 10.89 6.55 3.93
C PHE A 101 10.59 7.04 5.35
N ALA A 102 11.33 6.55 6.33
CA ALA A 102 11.13 6.92 7.73
C ALA A 102 11.33 8.40 7.99
N ARG A 103 12.37 9.02 7.39
CA ARG A 103 12.63 10.46 7.56
C ARG A 103 11.55 11.31 6.90
N GLU A 104 11.14 10.95 5.70
CA GLU A 104 10.10 11.69 4.99
C GLU A 104 8.74 11.56 5.71
N LEU A 105 8.41 10.36 6.22
CA LEU A 105 7.23 10.15 7.05
C LEU A 105 7.24 11.01 8.32
N LYS A 106 8.39 11.09 9.02
CA LYS A 106 8.55 11.95 10.22
C LYS A 106 8.34 13.44 9.93
N ALA A 107 8.65 13.88 8.72
CA ALA A 107 8.47 15.27 8.31
C ALA A 107 7.03 15.61 7.92
N LEU A 108 6.28 14.65 7.36
CA LEU A 108 4.97 14.88 6.73
C LEU A 108 3.80 14.31 7.53
N GLY A 109 4.05 13.28 8.33
CA GLY A 109 3.03 12.53 9.07
C GLY A 109 2.62 13.20 10.37
N SER A 110 1.40 12.89 10.77
CA SER A 110 0.79 13.32 12.04
C SER A 110 0.11 12.13 12.73
N PRO A 111 -0.05 12.14 14.05
CA PRO A 111 -0.84 11.13 14.75
C PRO A 111 -2.25 11.02 14.15
N GLY A 112 -2.72 9.78 13.94
CA GLY A 112 -4.02 9.52 13.33
C GLY A 112 -4.01 9.39 11.80
N ASP A 113 -2.89 9.65 11.13
CA ASP A 113 -2.68 9.28 9.71
C ASP A 113 -2.58 7.75 9.55
N LEU A 114 -2.50 7.26 8.32
CA LEU A 114 -2.37 5.84 8.01
C LEU A 114 -1.22 5.60 7.01
N LEU A 115 -0.41 4.56 7.26
CA LEU A 115 0.65 4.09 6.38
C LEU A 115 0.31 2.70 5.81
N ILE A 116 0.35 2.56 4.50
CA ILE A 116 0.38 1.27 3.79
C ILE A 116 1.82 1.01 3.33
N ALA A 117 2.46 0.06 3.98
CA ALA A 117 3.86 -0.30 3.77
C ALA A 117 3.95 -1.57 2.91
N ILE A 118 4.51 -1.47 1.69
CA ILE A 118 4.49 -2.54 0.70
C ILE A 118 5.88 -3.18 0.59
N SER A 119 5.99 -4.47 0.94
CA SER A 119 7.21 -5.27 0.81
C SER A 119 6.85 -6.72 0.56
N THR A 120 7.09 -7.23 -0.64
CA THR A 120 6.75 -8.62 -1.01
C THR A 120 7.40 -9.65 -0.10
N SER A 121 8.62 -9.39 0.39
CA SER A 121 9.33 -10.25 1.36
C SER A 121 8.93 -9.97 2.82
N GLY A 122 8.36 -8.80 3.11
CA GLY A 122 8.15 -8.32 4.47
C GLY A 122 9.44 -8.01 5.25
N ASN A 123 10.58 -7.91 4.55
CA ASN A 123 11.91 -7.79 5.18
C ASN A 123 12.73 -6.58 4.70
N SER A 124 12.18 -5.71 3.85
CA SER A 124 12.89 -4.53 3.34
C SER A 124 13.25 -3.57 4.47
N PRO A 125 14.54 -3.28 4.74
CA PRO A 125 14.94 -2.50 5.91
C PRO A 125 14.32 -1.09 5.95
N ASN A 126 14.30 -0.38 4.81
CA ASN A 126 13.72 0.96 4.72
C ASN A 126 12.20 0.98 4.94
N VAL A 127 11.49 -0.05 4.50
CA VAL A 127 10.05 -0.20 4.75
C VAL A 127 9.79 -0.51 6.22
N LEU A 128 10.59 -1.38 6.84
CA LEU A 128 10.50 -1.69 8.27
C LEU A 128 10.80 -0.46 9.15
N GLN A 129 11.78 0.37 8.77
CA GLN A 129 12.06 1.65 9.45
C GLN A 129 10.89 2.63 9.34
N ALA A 130 10.18 2.65 8.21
CA ALA A 130 8.97 3.47 8.07
C ALA A 130 7.83 2.96 8.97
N VAL A 131 7.65 1.64 9.07
CA VAL A 131 6.67 1.00 9.97
C VAL A 131 6.97 1.36 11.44
N ASP A 132 8.24 1.27 11.86
CA ASP A 132 8.65 1.64 13.22
C ASP A 132 8.41 3.13 13.48
N ALA A 133 8.80 4.00 12.56
CA ALA A 133 8.55 5.43 12.65
C ALA A 133 7.05 5.75 12.76
N ALA A 134 6.20 5.12 11.93
CA ALA A 134 4.76 5.28 11.97
C ALA A 134 4.16 4.90 13.33
N LYS A 135 4.56 3.74 13.87
CA LYS A 135 4.13 3.27 15.19
C LYS A 135 4.48 4.27 16.30
N ASN A 136 5.72 4.78 16.30
CA ASN A 136 6.19 5.75 17.29
C ASN A 136 5.48 7.12 17.18
N MET A 137 4.90 7.42 16.00
CA MET A 137 4.15 8.66 15.76
C MET A 137 2.62 8.51 15.97
N GLY A 138 2.12 7.33 16.34
CA GLY A 138 0.68 7.09 16.44
C GLY A 138 -0.04 7.04 15.08
N ILE A 139 0.68 6.64 14.03
CA ILE A 139 0.16 6.44 12.68
C ILE A 139 -0.29 4.99 12.54
N ILE A 140 -1.52 4.77 12.08
CA ILE A 140 -2.06 3.44 11.83
C ILE A 140 -1.27 2.79 10.70
N THR A 141 -0.87 1.51 10.86
CA THR A 141 0.04 0.89 9.91
C THR A 141 -0.45 -0.47 9.44
N TYR A 142 -0.51 -0.63 8.13
CA TYR A 142 -0.78 -1.90 7.44
C TYR A 142 0.40 -2.29 6.57
N GLY A 143 0.82 -3.57 6.67
CA GLY A 143 1.83 -4.18 5.82
C GLY A 143 1.19 -4.97 4.68
N TRP A 144 1.72 -4.84 3.46
CA TRP A 144 1.34 -5.68 2.32
C TRP A 144 2.53 -6.56 1.94
N THR A 145 2.34 -7.88 2.03
CA THR A 145 3.44 -8.85 1.93
C THR A 145 3.05 -10.06 1.09
N GLY A 146 4.02 -10.92 0.82
CA GLY A 146 3.78 -12.28 0.37
C GLY A 146 3.44 -13.22 1.53
N GLN A 147 3.37 -14.50 1.25
CA GLN A 147 2.85 -15.54 2.13
C GLN A 147 3.48 -15.57 3.53
N SER A 148 4.80 -15.39 3.64
CA SER A 148 5.49 -15.48 4.94
C SER A 148 5.21 -14.28 5.85
N GLY A 149 4.94 -13.10 5.27
CA GLY A 149 4.83 -11.85 6.02
C GLY A 149 6.16 -11.26 6.46
N GLY A 150 7.23 -12.06 6.53
CA GLY A 150 8.54 -11.64 7.01
C GLY A 150 8.48 -10.99 8.40
N LYS A 151 9.48 -10.18 8.73
CA LYS A 151 9.54 -9.40 9.99
C LYS A 151 8.38 -8.38 10.11
N MET A 152 7.79 -7.99 9.00
CA MET A 152 6.67 -7.04 9.02
C MET A 152 5.45 -7.62 9.72
N ALA A 153 5.22 -8.94 9.62
CA ALA A 153 4.10 -9.60 10.27
C ALA A 153 4.14 -9.56 11.80
N ASP A 154 5.33 -9.34 12.39
CA ASP A 154 5.52 -9.25 13.85
C ASP A 154 5.24 -7.83 14.38
N VAL A 155 5.18 -6.83 13.50
CA VAL A 155 5.19 -5.42 13.91
C VAL A 155 3.96 -4.62 13.44
N CYS A 156 3.18 -5.12 12.47
CA CYS A 156 1.94 -4.48 12.04
C CYS A 156 0.91 -5.47 11.49
N HIS A 157 -0.32 -5.01 11.27
CA HIS A 157 -1.35 -5.80 10.61
C HIS A 157 -0.97 -6.04 9.14
N CYS A 158 -0.85 -7.30 8.74
CA CYS A 158 -0.44 -7.65 7.39
C CYS A 158 -1.55 -8.28 6.55
N ILE A 159 -1.68 -7.79 5.32
CA ILE A 159 -2.37 -8.47 4.22
C ILE A 159 -1.31 -9.33 3.52
N LYS A 160 -1.49 -10.65 3.58
CA LYS A 160 -0.52 -11.62 3.08
C LYS A 160 -1.06 -12.28 1.82
N VAL A 161 -0.43 -12.01 0.68
CA VAL A 161 -0.76 -12.71 -0.58
C VAL A 161 -0.20 -14.14 -0.52
N PRO A 162 -0.99 -15.18 -0.83
CA PRO A 162 -0.57 -16.58 -0.69
C PRO A 162 0.37 -17.02 -1.83
N SER A 163 1.49 -16.30 -1.99
CA SER A 163 2.55 -16.57 -2.98
C SER A 163 3.92 -16.21 -2.42
N VAL A 164 4.96 -16.81 -3.01
CA VAL A 164 6.38 -16.50 -2.77
C VAL A 164 7.03 -15.82 -3.99
N GLN A 165 6.33 -15.74 -5.11
CA GLN A 165 6.83 -15.13 -6.35
C GLN A 165 6.56 -13.64 -6.34
N THR A 166 7.61 -12.83 -6.39
CA THR A 166 7.55 -11.37 -6.24
C THR A 166 6.63 -10.70 -7.25
N ASP A 167 6.73 -11.05 -8.52
CA ASP A 167 5.90 -10.52 -9.60
C ASP A 167 4.41 -10.85 -9.40
N LYS A 168 4.09 -12.10 -9.03
CA LYS A 168 2.72 -12.54 -8.77
C LYS A 168 2.13 -11.87 -7.52
N ILE A 169 2.95 -11.65 -6.47
CA ILE A 169 2.54 -10.89 -5.28
C ILE A 169 2.20 -9.45 -5.68
N GLN A 170 3.03 -8.79 -6.49
CA GLN A 170 2.79 -7.41 -6.95
C GLN A 170 1.53 -7.29 -7.81
N GLU A 171 1.26 -8.25 -8.72
CA GLU A 171 0.01 -8.29 -9.47
C GLU A 171 -1.25 -8.32 -8.56
N VAL A 172 -1.16 -9.02 -7.42
CA VAL A 172 -2.24 -9.06 -6.44
C VAL A 172 -2.26 -7.78 -5.60
N HIS A 173 -1.11 -7.24 -5.18
CA HIS A 173 -1.06 -5.98 -4.43
C HIS A 173 -1.75 -4.85 -5.17
N ILE A 174 -1.45 -4.64 -6.46
CA ILE A 174 -2.11 -3.57 -7.22
C ILE A 174 -3.61 -3.83 -7.39
N MET A 175 -4.05 -5.09 -7.59
CA MET A 175 -5.46 -5.45 -7.65
C MET A 175 -6.17 -5.10 -6.33
N LEU A 176 -5.61 -5.49 -5.18
CA LEU A 176 -6.16 -5.18 -3.86
C LEU A 176 -6.18 -3.66 -3.61
N GLY A 177 -5.14 -2.95 -4.07
CA GLY A 177 -5.04 -1.51 -3.99
C GLY A 177 -6.19 -0.80 -4.72
N HIS A 178 -6.49 -1.20 -5.94
CA HIS A 178 -7.64 -0.69 -6.67
C HIS A 178 -8.96 -0.94 -5.94
N ILE A 179 -9.11 -2.10 -5.30
CA ILE A 179 -10.31 -2.40 -4.50
C ILE A 179 -10.42 -1.44 -3.31
N VAL A 180 -9.33 -1.22 -2.57
CA VAL A 180 -9.30 -0.27 -1.44
C VAL A 180 -9.61 1.16 -1.91
N CYS A 181 -8.97 1.63 -2.98
CA CYS A 181 -9.23 2.96 -3.56
C CYS A 181 -10.70 3.10 -4.00
N HIS A 182 -11.28 2.06 -4.62
CA HIS A 182 -12.70 2.06 -4.98
C HIS A 182 -13.63 2.13 -3.75
N LEU A 183 -13.34 1.35 -2.70
CA LEU A 183 -14.12 1.39 -1.46
C LEU A 183 -14.03 2.75 -0.78
N ILE A 184 -12.85 3.37 -0.75
CA ILE A 184 -12.66 4.74 -0.24
C ILE A 184 -13.51 5.72 -1.05
N GLU A 185 -13.36 5.70 -2.38
CA GLU A 185 -14.05 6.62 -3.29
C GLU A 185 -15.58 6.53 -3.11
N THR A 186 -16.14 5.32 -3.09
CA THR A 186 -17.60 5.12 -2.97
C THR A 186 -18.18 5.39 -1.59
N ASN A 187 -17.38 5.35 -0.53
CA ASN A 187 -17.85 5.58 0.84
C ASN A 187 -17.61 7.01 1.35
N ILE A 188 -16.72 7.75 0.72
CA ILE A 188 -16.49 9.17 1.03
C ILE A 188 -17.39 10.05 0.17
N PHE A 189 -17.53 9.72 -1.12
CA PHE A 189 -18.29 10.51 -2.07
C PHE A 189 -19.55 9.77 -2.49
N SER A 190 -20.70 10.41 -2.38
CA SER A 190 -21.95 9.83 -2.88
C SER A 190 -21.96 9.90 -4.43
N LYS A 191 -22.51 8.86 -5.08
CA LYS A 191 -22.65 8.80 -6.54
C LYS A 191 -23.47 9.96 -7.16
N ASN A 192 -24.12 10.79 -6.33
CA ASN A 192 -24.97 11.91 -6.76
C ASN A 192 -24.21 13.23 -6.92
N GLU A 193 -22.91 13.27 -6.65
CA GLU A 193 -22.04 14.45 -6.87
C GLU A 193 -21.32 14.40 -8.22
N ILE A 194 -21.87 13.67 -9.20
CA ILE A 194 -21.36 13.65 -10.55
C ILE A 194 -21.83 14.94 -11.23
N ILE A 195 -20.91 15.91 -11.36
CA ILE A 195 -21.09 17.10 -12.21
C ILE A 195 -20.68 16.73 -13.64
#